data_90c14a6543f1278cff6fab7f1ab04afb
#
_entry.id   90c14a6543f1278cff6fab7f1ab04afb
#
_cell.length_a   1.000
_cell.length_b   1.000
_cell.length_c   1.000
_cell.angle_alpha   90.00
_cell.angle_beta   90.00
_cell.angle_gamma   90.00
#
_symmetry.space_group_name_H-M   'P 1'
#
loop_
_entity.id
_entity.type
_entity.pdbx_description
1 polymer ?
#
loop_
_entity_poly.entity_id
_entity_poly.type
_entity_poly.pdbx_seq_one_letter_code
_entity_poly.pdbx_strand_id
1 'polypeptide(L)'
;MDAPVTLITGTRIGIGRHLAEHYLRLGHRVVGCSRAPVDWTREGYKHYETDVADEKGVKAMFSEIRRLYGRLDHLINNAGIASMNHSLLTPTSTVSAILATNAVGTFLLSREAAKLMKRKGYGRIVNFSSVAVPLKLAGEAAYVASKSAVVALTHVLAREFAEFGITVNCVGPGPLATNLIRSVPKQTIDRLLAQQAIRRMGTFEDVANTVDFFLKPESGFVTGQTIYLGGV
;
A
#
# COMPACT_ATOMS: atom_id res chain seq x y z
N MET A 1 7.57 24.75 -9.30
CA MET A 1 8.14 23.49 -8.76
C MET A 1 7.74 22.35 -9.69
N ASP A 2 8.65 21.42 -9.98
CA ASP A 2 8.31 20.27 -10.80
C ASP A 2 7.27 19.39 -10.10
N ALA A 3 6.36 18.81 -10.90
CA ALA A 3 5.30 17.94 -10.39
C ALA A 3 5.88 16.76 -9.58
N PRO A 4 5.33 16.43 -8.40
CA PRO A 4 5.78 15.29 -7.62
C PRO A 4 5.64 13.98 -8.39
N VAL A 5 6.59 13.04 -8.23
CA VAL A 5 6.54 11.71 -8.82
C VAL A 5 6.07 10.73 -7.74
N THR A 6 4.94 10.08 -7.98
CA THR A 6 4.28 9.16 -7.05
C THR A 6 4.17 7.76 -7.67
N LEU A 7 4.80 6.76 -7.03
CA LEU A 7 4.65 5.36 -7.38
C LEU A 7 3.57 4.72 -6.51
N ILE A 8 2.60 4.06 -7.14
CA ILE A 8 1.50 3.36 -6.47
C ILE A 8 1.45 1.92 -6.97
N THR A 9 1.44 0.95 -6.06
CA THR A 9 1.31 -0.46 -6.44
C THR A 9 -0.14 -0.93 -6.41
N GLY A 10 -0.51 -1.85 -7.31
CA GLY A 10 -1.87 -2.38 -7.40
C GLY A 10 -2.88 -1.42 -8.04
N THR A 11 -2.46 -0.66 -9.05
CA THR A 11 -3.28 0.41 -9.66
C THR A 11 -4.32 -0.06 -10.67
N ARG A 12 -4.45 -1.36 -10.91
CA ARG A 12 -5.43 -1.87 -11.87
C ARG A 12 -6.87 -1.64 -11.43
N ILE A 13 -7.18 -1.81 -10.15
CA ILE A 13 -8.53 -1.75 -9.59
C ILE A 13 -8.51 -1.22 -8.14
N GLY A 14 -9.68 -0.90 -7.60
CA GLY A 14 -9.90 -0.62 -6.18
C GLY A 14 -9.14 0.60 -5.67
N ILE A 15 -8.61 0.51 -4.45
CA ILE A 15 -7.93 1.62 -3.77
C ILE A 15 -6.77 2.16 -4.61
N GLY A 16 -5.93 1.29 -5.17
CA GLY A 16 -4.76 1.72 -5.95
C GLY A 16 -5.14 2.51 -7.21
N ARG A 17 -6.20 2.12 -7.93
CA ARG A 17 -6.73 2.89 -9.05
C ARG A 17 -7.26 4.25 -8.59
N HIS A 18 -8.09 4.26 -7.56
CA HIS A 18 -8.64 5.50 -7.01
C HIS A 18 -7.53 6.48 -6.60
N LEU A 19 -6.50 6.00 -5.88
CA LEU A 19 -5.36 6.84 -5.49
C LEU A 19 -4.56 7.32 -6.71
N ALA A 20 -4.38 6.49 -7.74
CA ALA A 20 -3.71 6.92 -8.97
C ALA A 20 -4.48 8.06 -9.66
N GLU A 21 -5.79 7.92 -9.81
CA GLU A 21 -6.66 8.96 -10.37
C GLU A 21 -6.69 10.22 -9.48
N HIS A 22 -6.67 10.05 -8.14
CA HIS A 22 -6.63 11.15 -7.18
C HIS A 22 -5.35 11.98 -7.33
N TYR A 23 -4.16 11.36 -7.33
CA TYR A 23 -2.90 12.08 -7.46
C TYR A 23 -2.68 12.68 -8.84
N LEU A 24 -3.22 12.07 -9.91
CA LEU A 24 -3.24 12.70 -11.23
C LEU A 24 -4.05 14.00 -11.22
N ARG A 25 -5.22 14.03 -10.57
CA ARG A 25 -6.01 15.27 -10.42
C ARG A 25 -5.29 16.34 -9.61
N LEU A 26 -4.42 15.95 -8.68
CA LEU A 26 -3.56 16.87 -7.92
C LEU A 26 -2.29 17.29 -8.69
N GLY A 27 -2.15 16.89 -9.96
CA GLY A 27 -1.05 17.30 -10.81
C GLY A 27 0.25 16.51 -10.62
N HIS A 28 0.21 15.35 -9.94
CA HIS A 28 1.36 14.48 -9.82
C HIS A 28 1.64 13.73 -11.13
N ARG A 29 2.90 13.37 -11.36
CA ARG A 29 3.26 12.31 -12.30
C ARG A 29 3.12 10.98 -11.57
N VAL A 30 2.19 10.14 -12.02
CA VAL A 30 1.87 8.89 -11.34
C VAL A 30 2.44 7.70 -12.12
N VAL A 31 3.20 6.89 -11.42
CA VAL A 31 3.63 5.57 -11.89
C VAL A 31 2.81 4.51 -11.18
N GLY A 32 2.21 3.60 -11.94
CA GLY A 32 1.48 2.47 -11.40
C GLY A 32 2.12 1.15 -11.77
N CYS A 33 1.89 0.11 -10.97
CA CYS A 33 2.21 -1.25 -11.37
C CYS A 33 1.16 -2.26 -10.92
N SER A 34 1.03 -3.34 -11.70
CA SER A 34 0.24 -4.53 -11.39
C SER A 34 0.70 -5.69 -12.28
N ARG A 35 0.28 -6.93 -11.93
CA ARG A 35 0.65 -8.14 -12.69
C ARG A 35 -0.01 -8.24 -14.06
N ALA A 36 -1.01 -7.43 -14.34
CA ALA A 36 -1.73 -7.38 -15.61
C ALA A 36 -1.87 -5.94 -16.08
N PRO A 37 -2.10 -5.71 -17.38
CA PRO A 37 -2.31 -4.38 -17.92
C PRO A 37 -3.53 -3.70 -17.29
N VAL A 38 -3.59 -2.39 -17.42
CA VAL A 38 -4.75 -1.58 -17.03
C VAL A 38 -5.64 -1.30 -18.24
N ASP A 39 -6.94 -1.18 -18.00
CA ASP A 39 -7.95 -0.85 -19.00
C ASP A 39 -8.22 0.67 -19.11
N TRP A 40 -7.38 1.47 -18.49
CA TRP A 40 -7.48 2.92 -18.44
C TRP A 40 -6.12 3.59 -18.63
N THR A 41 -6.15 4.78 -19.18
CA THR A 41 -4.97 5.64 -19.33
C THR A 41 -5.36 7.09 -19.09
N ARG A 42 -4.42 7.90 -18.61
CA ARG A 42 -4.57 9.34 -18.42
C ARG A 42 -3.22 10.00 -18.63
N GLU A 43 -3.24 11.27 -19.03
CA GLU A 43 -2.04 12.09 -19.09
C GLU A 43 -1.34 12.12 -17.70
N GLY A 44 -0.02 12.03 -17.69
CA GLY A 44 0.77 11.97 -16.46
C GLY A 44 0.82 10.59 -15.79
N TYR A 45 0.12 9.57 -16.32
CA TYR A 45 0.15 8.19 -15.82
C TYR A 45 1.03 7.28 -16.69
N LYS A 46 1.87 6.49 -16.02
CA LYS A 46 2.63 5.41 -16.67
C LYS A 46 2.44 4.10 -15.91
N HIS A 47 2.05 3.04 -16.61
CA HIS A 47 1.87 1.71 -16.04
C HIS A 47 3.02 0.77 -16.37
N TYR A 48 3.36 -0.09 -15.40
CA TYR A 48 4.29 -1.21 -15.57
C TYR A 48 3.62 -2.53 -15.18
N GLU A 49 3.71 -3.51 -16.06
CA GLU A 49 3.32 -4.88 -15.73
C GLU A 49 4.45 -5.52 -14.92
N THR A 50 4.27 -5.54 -13.59
CA THR A 50 5.30 -6.01 -12.66
C THR A 50 4.64 -6.68 -11.46
N ASP A 51 5.10 -7.88 -11.11
CA ASP A 51 4.80 -8.49 -9.82
C ASP A 51 5.68 -7.83 -8.75
N VAL A 52 5.06 -7.32 -7.69
CA VAL A 52 5.78 -6.68 -6.57
C VAL A 52 6.71 -7.65 -5.83
N ALA A 53 6.47 -8.96 -5.95
CA ALA A 53 7.32 -10.01 -5.38
C ALA A 53 8.49 -10.41 -6.30
N ASP A 54 8.51 -9.97 -7.56
CA ASP A 54 9.62 -10.21 -8.48
C ASP A 54 10.70 -9.12 -8.35
N GLU A 55 11.79 -9.45 -7.67
CA GLU A 55 12.89 -8.50 -7.45
C GLU A 55 13.50 -7.97 -8.75
N LYS A 56 13.59 -8.79 -9.81
CA LYS A 56 14.15 -8.35 -11.10
C LYS A 56 13.24 -7.34 -11.77
N GLY A 57 11.94 -7.63 -11.83
CA GLY A 57 10.92 -6.74 -12.37
C GLY A 57 10.85 -5.41 -11.61
N VAL A 58 10.88 -5.46 -10.28
CA VAL A 58 10.92 -4.27 -9.43
C VAL A 58 12.15 -3.41 -9.73
N LYS A 59 13.36 -4.00 -9.77
CA LYS A 59 14.59 -3.27 -10.10
C LYS A 59 14.55 -2.65 -11.50
N ALA A 60 14.03 -3.36 -12.49
CA ALA A 60 13.87 -2.85 -13.86
C ALA A 60 12.92 -1.64 -13.88
N MET A 61 11.77 -1.73 -13.21
CA MET A 61 10.82 -0.61 -13.08
C MET A 61 11.47 0.61 -12.43
N PHE A 62 12.21 0.45 -11.33
CA PHE A 62 12.91 1.57 -10.67
C PHE A 62 14.04 2.16 -11.54
N SER A 63 14.71 1.36 -12.35
CA SER A 63 15.69 1.86 -13.33
C SER A 63 15.03 2.78 -14.36
N GLU A 64 13.85 2.40 -14.86
CA GLU A 64 13.07 3.22 -15.77
C GLU A 64 12.54 4.51 -15.11
N ILE A 65 12.02 4.42 -13.87
CA ILE A 65 11.58 5.60 -13.09
C ILE A 65 12.75 6.59 -12.96
N ARG A 66 13.93 6.08 -12.61
CA ARG A 66 15.14 6.91 -12.51
C ARG A 66 15.52 7.55 -13.85
N ARG A 67 15.44 6.80 -14.94
CA ARG A 67 15.77 7.30 -16.29
C ARG A 67 14.80 8.39 -16.75
N LEU A 68 13.49 8.22 -16.48
CA LEU A 68 12.44 9.13 -16.97
C LEU A 68 12.27 10.37 -16.11
N TYR A 69 12.37 10.22 -14.79
CA TYR A 69 12.02 11.29 -13.85
C TYR A 69 13.22 11.77 -13.01
N GLY A 70 14.27 10.97 -12.90
CA GLY A 70 15.45 11.28 -12.06
C GLY A 70 15.15 11.30 -10.55
N ARG A 71 13.87 11.17 -10.15
CA ARG A 71 13.37 11.30 -8.77
C ARG A 71 12.21 10.39 -8.48
N LEU A 72 11.98 10.14 -7.20
CA LEU A 72 10.73 9.63 -6.66
C LEU A 72 10.44 10.38 -5.37
N ASP A 73 9.24 10.92 -5.21
CA ASP A 73 8.86 11.69 -4.02
C ASP A 73 7.99 10.87 -3.09
N HIS A 74 7.07 10.06 -3.67
CA HIS A 74 6.12 9.27 -2.89
C HIS A 74 6.08 7.82 -3.38
N LEU A 75 6.01 6.89 -2.41
CA LEU A 75 5.69 5.48 -2.66
C LEU A 75 4.45 5.09 -1.86
N ILE A 76 3.48 4.48 -2.51
CA ILE A 76 2.28 3.92 -1.88
C ILE A 76 2.24 2.42 -2.16
N ASN A 77 2.59 1.62 -1.13
CA ASN A 77 2.58 0.16 -1.17
C ASN A 77 1.17 -0.37 -0.88
N ASN A 78 0.29 -0.30 -1.90
CA ASN A 78 -1.09 -0.73 -1.80
C ASN A 78 -1.32 -2.17 -2.31
N ALA A 79 -0.49 -2.69 -3.21
CA ALA A 79 -0.66 -4.05 -3.73
C ALA A 79 -0.73 -5.08 -2.60
N GLY A 80 -1.72 -5.97 -2.69
CA GLY A 80 -1.89 -7.02 -1.70
C GLY A 80 -2.91 -8.05 -2.15
N ILE A 81 -2.78 -9.24 -1.60
CA ILE A 81 -3.73 -10.35 -1.77
C ILE A 81 -4.17 -10.87 -0.40
N ALA A 82 -5.36 -11.41 -0.34
CA ALA A 82 -5.93 -12.02 0.84
C ALA A 82 -6.50 -13.41 0.51
N SER A 83 -6.60 -14.25 1.53
CA SER A 83 -7.34 -15.51 1.48
C SER A 83 -8.03 -15.67 2.82
N MET A 84 -9.34 -15.91 2.79
CA MET A 84 -10.12 -16.24 3.97
C MET A 84 -10.33 -17.76 3.98
N ASN A 85 -9.61 -18.46 4.84
CA ASN A 85 -9.70 -19.90 5.00
C ASN A 85 -9.27 -20.31 6.42
N HIS A 86 -9.92 -21.33 6.98
CA HIS A 86 -9.51 -21.87 8.27
C HIS A 86 -8.08 -22.41 8.19
N SER A 87 -7.26 -22.17 9.22
CA SER A 87 -5.82 -22.49 9.21
C SER A 87 -5.52 -23.96 8.90
N LEU A 88 -6.36 -24.89 9.37
CA LEU A 88 -6.23 -26.31 9.07
C LEU A 88 -6.41 -26.67 7.59
N LEU A 89 -7.05 -25.78 6.80
CA LEU A 89 -7.36 -25.98 5.39
C LEU A 89 -6.53 -25.07 4.48
N THR A 90 -5.66 -24.23 5.03
CA THR A 90 -4.88 -23.27 4.24
C THR A 90 -3.61 -23.92 3.71
N PRO A 91 -3.45 -24.08 2.37
CA PRO A 91 -2.23 -24.62 1.79
C PRO A 91 -1.02 -23.73 2.07
N THR A 92 0.15 -24.32 2.29
CA THR A 92 1.40 -23.58 2.48
C THR A 92 1.73 -22.68 1.28
N SER A 93 1.40 -23.10 0.06
CA SER A 93 1.56 -22.27 -1.14
C SER A 93 0.77 -20.96 -1.07
N THR A 94 -0.46 -20.98 -0.52
CA THR A 94 -1.26 -19.79 -0.28
C THR A 94 -0.61 -18.87 0.75
N VAL A 95 -0.10 -19.44 1.85
CA VAL A 95 0.64 -18.66 2.88
C VAL A 95 1.87 -17.99 2.25
N SER A 96 2.67 -18.76 1.50
CA SER A 96 3.88 -18.24 0.83
C SER A 96 3.56 -17.14 -0.17
N ALA A 97 2.52 -17.30 -0.98
CA ALA A 97 2.09 -16.27 -1.95
C ALA A 97 1.65 -14.97 -1.27
N ILE A 98 0.90 -15.07 -0.17
CA ILE A 98 0.44 -13.91 0.61
C ILE A 98 1.64 -13.18 1.24
N LEU A 99 2.56 -13.90 1.86
CA LEU A 99 3.76 -13.29 2.44
C LEU A 99 4.67 -12.67 1.37
N ALA A 100 4.87 -13.35 0.24
CA ALA A 100 5.66 -12.83 -0.87
C ALA A 100 5.09 -11.51 -1.40
N THR A 101 3.78 -11.46 -1.70
CA THR A 101 3.16 -10.25 -2.23
C THR A 101 3.10 -9.14 -1.19
N ASN A 102 2.53 -9.42 0.01
CA ASN A 102 2.19 -8.38 0.96
C ASN A 102 3.39 -7.87 1.76
N ALA A 103 4.31 -8.75 2.18
CA ALA A 103 5.44 -8.38 3.04
C ALA A 103 6.73 -8.20 2.22
N VAL A 104 7.16 -9.22 1.46
CA VAL A 104 8.40 -9.14 0.68
C VAL A 104 8.29 -8.06 -0.39
N GLY A 105 7.16 -7.98 -1.11
CA GLY A 105 6.92 -6.94 -2.10
C GLY A 105 6.99 -5.53 -1.50
N THR A 106 6.34 -5.30 -0.35
CA THR A 106 6.43 -4.02 0.37
C THR A 106 7.88 -3.67 0.74
N PHE A 107 8.66 -4.66 1.21
CA PHE A 107 10.08 -4.44 1.52
C PHE A 107 10.89 -4.09 0.28
N LEU A 108 10.75 -4.85 -0.81
CA LEU A 108 11.49 -4.64 -2.06
C LEU A 108 11.26 -3.23 -2.62
N LEU A 109 9.99 -2.80 -2.72
CA LEU A 109 9.65 -1.49 -3.23
C LEU A 109 10.12 -0.37 -2.31
N SER A 110 9.96 -0.52 -0.99
CA SER A 110 10.44 0.48 -0.02
C SER A 110 11.96 0.65 -0.10
N ARG A 111 12.71 -0.45 -0.23
CA ARG A 111 14.16 -0.45 -0.38
C ARG A 111 14.60 0.28 -1.67
N GLU A 112 14.00 -0.05 -2.80
CA GLU A 112 14.36 0.58 -4.08
C GLU A 112 13.93 2.06 -4.13
N ALA A 113 12.78 2.40 -3.54
CA ALA A 113 12.32 3.78 -3.40
C ALA A 113 13.30 4.60 -2.54
N ALA A 114 13.70 4.09 -1.39
CA ALA A 114 14.64 4.78 -0.51
C ALA A 114 15.99 5.06 -1.18
N LYS A 115 16.51 4.13 -2.02
CA LYS A 115 17.74 4.38 -2.82
C LYS A 115 17.61 5.57 -3.77
N LEU A 116 16.41 5.82 -4.29
CA LEU A 116 16.16 6.93 -5.19
C LEU A 116 15.85 8.22 -4.41
N MET A 117 15.04 8.14 -3.35
CA MET A 117 14.63 9.26 -2.50
C MET A 117 15.80 9.90 -1.74
N LYS A 118 16.71 9.09 -1.16
CA LYS A 118 17.86 9.59 -0.38
C LYS A 118 18.74 10.59 -1.13
N ARG A 119 18.77 10.51 -2.46
CA ARG A 119 19.58 11.45 -3.30
C ARG A 119 19.08 12.89 -3.19
N LYS A 120 17.84 13.11 -2.81
CA LYS A 120 17.20 14.43 -2.62
C LYS A 120 17.03 14.82 -1.16
N GLY A 121 17.28 13.88 -0.24
CA GLY A 121 17.00 14.10 1.18
C GLY A 121 15.48 14.25 1.46
N TYR A 122 14.62 13.65 0.64
CA TYR A 122 13.16 13.72 0.78
C TYR A 122 12.50 12.46 0.24
N GLY A 123 11.53 11.95 0.99
CA GLY A 123 10.65 10.87 0.55
C GLY A 123 9.49 10.64 1.52
N ARG A 124 8.39 10.14 0.98
CA ARG A 124 7.22 9.72 1.75
C ARG A 124 6.82 8.32 1.31
N ILE A 125 6.81 7.38 2.24
CA ILE A 125 6.41 5.99 2.01
C ILE A 125 5.17 5.71 2.85
N VAL A 126 4.09 5.25 2.21
CA VAL A 126 2.86 4.80 2.87
C VAL A 126 2.62 3.34 2.54
N ASN A 127 2.64 2.52 3.57
CA ASN A 127 2.35 1.09 3.49
C ASN A 127 0.88 0.81 3.84
N PHE A 128 0.35 -0.32 3.35
CA PHE A 128 -1.02 -0.73 3.63
C PHE A 128 -1.06 -1.97 4.52
N SER A 129 -1.54 -1.80 5.76
CA SER A 129 -1.96 -2.86 6.66
C SER A 129 -3.46 -3.15 6.49
N SER A 130 -4.16 -3.53 7.56
CA SER A 130 -5.59 -3.79 7.60
C SER A 130 -6.08 -3.76 9.05
N VAL A 131 -7.36 -3.40 9.28
CA VAL A 131 -8.03 -3.58 10.58
C VAL A 131 -8.07 -5.04 11.03
N ALA A 132 -7.86 -6.00 10.12
CA ALA A 132 -7.73 -7.41 10.45
C ALA A 132 -6.59 -7.69 11.45
N VAL A 133 -5.56 -6.82 11.49
CA VAL A 133 -4.41 -6.96 12.41
C VAL A 133 -4.81 -6.72 13.86
N PRO A 134 -5.36 -5.56 14.27
CA PRO A 134 -5.81 -5.35 15.66
C PRO A 134 -6.99 -6.24 16.02
N LEU A 135 -7.90 -6.53 15.09
CA LEU A 135 -9.08 -7.38 15.34
C LEU A 135 -8.78 -8.88 15.34
N LYS A 136 -7.61 -9.31 14.89
CA LYS A 136 -7.16 -10.72 14.87
C LYS A 136 -8.20 -11.66 14.25
N LEU A 137 -8.69 -11.30 13.05
CA LEU A 137 -9.81 -11.97 12.43
C LEU A 137 -9.56 -13.45 12.19
N ALA A 138 -10.43 -14.29 12.73
CA ALA A 138 -10.41 -15.74 12.50
C ALA A 138 -10.61 -16.07 11.02
N GLY A 139 -9.88 -17.06 10.50
CA GLY A 139 -9.88 -17.44 9.09
C GLY A 139 -8.92 -16.63 8.22
N GLU A 140 -8.23 -15.64 8.76
CA GLU A 140 -7.30 -14.79 8.02
C GLU A 140 -5.84 -14.91 8.51
N ALA A 141 -5.44 -16.04 9.08
CA ALA A 141 -4.14 -16.21 9.74
C ALA A 141 -2.95 -15.77 8.85
N ALA A 142 -2.88 -16.24 7.61
CA ALA A 142 -1.80 -15.88 6.69
C ALA A 142 -1.85 -14.40 6.31
N TYR A 143 -3.05 -13.85 6.08
CA TYR A 143 -3.24 -12.45 5.73
C TYR A 143 -2.86 -11.53 6.91
N VAL A 144 -3.38 -11.82 8.11
CA VAL A 144 -3.06 -11.07 9.33
C VAL A 144 -1.56 -11.12 9.62
N ALA A 145 -0.91 -12.29 9.51
CA ALA A 145 0.53 -12.42 9.65
C ALA A 145 1.29 -11.51 8.68
N SER A 146 0.90 -11.52 7.39
CA SER A 146 1.53 -10.68 6.37
C SER A 146 1.35 -9.19 6.63
N LYS A 147 0.14 -8.77 7.05
CA LYS A 147 -0.16 -7.36 7.35
C LYS A 147 0.45 -6.89 8.67
N SER A 148 0.64 -7.79 9.64
CA SER A 148 1.45 -7.54 10.84
C SER A 148 2.93 -7.33 10.50
N ALA A 149 3.47 -8.14 9.58
CA ALA A 149 4.83 -7.94 9.07
C ALA A 149 5.00 -6.57 8.41
N VAL A 150 4.00 -6.07 7.65
CA VAL A 150 4.03 -4.72 7.08
C VAL A 150 4.10 -3.64 8.16
N VAL A 151 3.35 -3.80 9.28
CA VAL A 151 3.43 -2.86 10.41
C VAL A 151 4.84 -2.88 11.02
N ALA A 152 5.40 -4.06 11.28
CA ALA A 152 6.76 -4.19 11.82
C ALA A 152 7.81 -3.58 10.87
N LEU A 153 7.72 -3.88 9.57
CA LEU A 153 8.57 -3.26 8.54
C LEU A 153 8.47 -1.74 8.56
N THR A 154 7.26 -1.19 8.68
CA THR A 154 7.05 0.27 8.74
C THR A 154 7.84 0.89 9.89
N HIS A 155 7.81 0.30 11.07
CA HIS A 155 8.52 0.80 12.25
C HIS A 155 10.04 0.75 12.09
N VAL A 156 10.58 -0.35 11.52
CA VAL A 156 12.03 -0.50 11.31
C VAL A 156 12.50 0.45 10.22
N LEU A 157 11.84 0.44 9.05
CA LEU A 157 12.21 1.29 7.91
C LEU A 157 12.08 2.78 8.22
N ALA A 158 11.13 3.17 9.08
CA ALA A 158 11.00 4.55 9.56
C ALA A 158 12.27 5.03 10.29
N ARG A 159 12.91 4.14 11.05
CA ARG A 159 14.17 4.44 11.76
C ARG A 159 15.37 4.46 10.82
N GLU A 160 15.47 3.43 9.95
CA GLU A 160 16.60 3.29 9.03
C GLU A 160 16.65 4.39 7.95
N PHE A 161 15.47 4.92 7.54
CA PHE A 161 15.39 5.90 6.46
C PHE A 161 15.30 7.36 6.94
N ALA A 162 15.15 7.59 8.26
CA ALA A 162 15.01 8.93 8.83
C ALA A 162 16.18 9.84 8.51
N GLU A 163 17.42 9.33 8.57
CA GLU A 163 18.63 10.09 8.23
C GLU A 163 18.64 10.62 6.79
N PHE A 164 17.86 10.01 5.89
CA PHE A 164 17.71 10.43 4.49
C PHE A 164 16.52 11.37 4.25
N GLY A 165 15.86 11.88 5.30
CA GLY A 165 14.69 12.75 5.20
C GLY A 165 13.43 12.01 4.68
N ILE A 166 13.39 10.68 4.82
CA ILE A 166 12.29 9.83 4.38
C ILE A 166 11.43 9.44 5.57
N THR A 167 10.11 9.65 5.46
CA THR A 167 9.15 9.11 6.43
C THR A 167 8.51 7.84 5.90
N VAL A 168 8.23 6.89 6.80
CA VAL A 168 7.54 5.62 6.47
C VAL A 168 6.39 5.45 7.44
N ASN A 169 5.17 5.43 6.94
CA ASN A 169 3.95 5.28 7.73
C ASN A 169 3.03 4.20 7.14
N CYS A 170 2.01 3.82 7.86
CA CYS A 170 1.10 2.74 7.50
C CYS A 170 -0.36 3.15 7.66
N VAL A 171 -1.20 2.79 6.70
CA VAL A 171 -2.67 2.89 6.79
C VAL A 171 -3.25 1.49 6.91
N GLY A 172 -4.14 1.28 7.86
CA GLY A 172 -4.91 0.05 8.03
C GLY A 172 -6.39 0.30 7.73
N PRO A 173 -6.83 0.15 6.47
CA PRO A 173 -8.23 0.35 6.12
C PRO A 173 -9.15 -0.66 6.79
N GLY A 174 -10.39 -0.23 7.09
CA GLY A 174 -11.52 -1.08 7.37
C GLY A 174 -12.08 -1.75 6.11
N PRO A 175 -13.24 -2.39 6.18
CA PRO A 175 -13.89 -2.96 5.01
C PRO A 175 -14.31 -1.85 4.04
N LEU A 176 -13.91 -1.98 2.77
CA LEU A 176 -14.30 -1.13 1.66
C LEU A 176 -14.94 -1.96 0.56
N ALA A 177 -15.83 -1.37 -0.23
CA ALA A 177 -16.48 -2.02 -1.37
C ALA A 177 -15.48 -2.27 -2.52
N THR A 178 -14.58 -3.24 -2.31
CA THR A 178 -13.55 -3.67 -3.27
C THR A 178 -13.73 -5.14 -3.64
N ASN A 179 -13.03 -5.57 -4.69
CA ASN A 179 -13.03 -6.99 -5.07
C ASN A 179 -12.46 -7.91 -3.96
N LEU A 180 -11.65 -7.38 -3.06
CA LEU A 180 -11.04 -8.15 -1.96
C LEU A 180 -12.09 -8.71 -0.99
N ILE A 181 -13.20 -7.98 -0.77
CA ILE A 181 -14.28 -8.40 0.14
C ILE A 181 -15.52 -8.94 -0.59
N ARG A 182 -15.50 -8.99 -1.92
CA ARG A 182 -16.68 -9.36 -2.73
C ARG A 182 -17.19 -10.77 -2.42
N SER A 183 -16.30 -11.68 -2.05
CA SER A 183 -16.64 -13.06 -1.67
C SER A 183 -16.92 -13.26 -0.18
N VAL A 184 -16.77 -12.20 0.64
CA VAL A 184 -16.98 -12.29 2.10
C VAL A 184 -18.48 -12.26 2.38
N PRO A 185 -19.03 -13.23 3.15
CA PRO A 185 -20.44 -13.24 3.50
C PRO A 185 -20.87 -11.95 4.21
N LYS A 186 -22.07 -11.46 3.89
CA LYS A 186 -22.62 -10.22 4.48
C LYS A 186 -22.59 -10.24 6.01
N GLN A 187 -22.97 -11.36 6.63
CA GLN A 187 -22.95 -11.51 8.10
C GLN A 187 -21.55 -11.31 8.69
N THR A 188 -20.49 -11.72 7.98
CA THR A 188 -19.11 -11.52 8.41
C THR A 188 -18.72 -10.05 8.34
N ILE A 189 -19.16 -9.36 7.28
CA ILE A 189 -18.97 -7.91 7.14
C ILE A 189 -19.72 -7.16 8.25
N ASP A 190 -20.98 -7.51 8.51
CA ASP A 190 -21.81 -6.88 9.55
C ASP A 190 -21.18 -7.06 10.95
N ARG A 191 -20.63 -8.25 11.26
CA ARG A 191 -19.89 -8.52 12.49
C ARG A 191 -18.62 -7.67 12.60
N LEU A 192 -17.91 -7.48 11.49
CA LEU A 192 -16.72 -6.65 11.44
C LEU A 192 -17.06 -5.17 11.69
N LEU A 193 -18.11 -4.67 11.03
CA LEU A 193 -18.59 -3.31 11.22
C LEU A 193 -19.05 -3.06 12.68
N ALA A 194 -19.65 -4.05 13.31
CA ALA A 194 -20.06 -3.95 14.72
C ALA A 194 -18.89 -3.79 15.70
N GLN A 195 -17.68 -4.19 15.32
CA GLN A 195 -16.47 -4.04 16.12
C GLN A 195 -15.77 -2.67 15.89
N GLN A 196 -16.19 -1.89 14.90
CA GLN A 196 -15.69 -0.55 14.66
C GLN A 196 -16.44 0.48 15.52
N ALA A 197 -15.74 1.53 15.96
CA ALA A 197 -16.40 2.68 16.59
C ALA A 197 -17.29 3.42 15.58
N ILE A 198 -16.81 3.59 14.34
CA ILE A 198 -17.59 4.14 13.23
C ILE A 198 -18.15 2.97 12.40
N ARG A 199 -19.40 2.59 12.67
CA ARG A 199 -20.04 1.38 12.15
C ARG A 199 -20.58 1.53 10.72
N ARG A 200 -19.69 1.86 9.78
CA ARG A 200 -19.98 1.90 8.34
C ARG A 200 -18.84 1.34 7.52
N MET A 201 -19.13 0.99 6.29
CA MET A 201 -18.08 0.73 5.30
C MET A 201 -17.23 1.99 5.12
N GLY A 202 -15.92 1.82 4.97
CA GLY A 202 -15.05 2.89 4.53
C GLY A 202 -15.29 3.27 3.07
N THR A 203 -14.90 4.47 2.69
CA THR A 203 -14.87 4.93 1.31
C THR A 203 -13.42 5.05 0.82
N PHE A 204 -13.24 5.17 -0.48
CA PHE A 204 -11.90 5.44 -1.02
C PHE A 204 -11.36 6.80 -0.60
N GLU A 205 -12.24 7.78 -0.38
CA GLU A 205 -11.93 9.12 0.12
C GLU A 205 -11.44 9.08 1.57
N ASP A 206 -12.01 8.22 2.43
CA ASP A 206 -11.51 8.03 3.80
C ASP A 206 -10.03 7.57 3.78
N VAL A 207 -9.70 6.68 2.85
CA VAL A 207 -8.32 6.19 2.66
C VAL A 207 -7.44 7.30 2.09
N ALA A 208 -7.89 7.97 1.02
CA ALA A 208 -7.13 9.03 0.36
C ALA A 208 -6.76 10.14 1.34
N ASN A 209 -7.70 10.60 2.17
CA ASN A 209 -7.46 11.61 3.22
C ASN A 209 -6.30 11.23 4.16
N THR A 210 -6.25 9.95 4.57
CA THR A 210 -5.18 9.50 5.49
C THR A 210 -3.84 9.39 4.76
N VAL A 211 -3.85 8.93 3.50
CA VAL A 211 -2.64 8.88 2.68
C VAL A 211 -2.15 10.30 2.40
N ASP A 212 -3.02 11.24 2.05
CA ASP A 212 -2.70 12.66 1.84
C ASP A 212 -2.03 13.27 3.07
N PHE A 213 -2.56 12.98 4.27
CA PHE A 213 -1.95 13.43 5.51
C PHE A 213 -0.48 12.98 5.62
N PHE A 214 -0.19 11.71 5.34
CA PHE A 214 1.18 11.19 5.42
C PHE A 214 2.11 11.69 4.31
N LEU A 215 1.58 12.08 3.14
CA LEU A 215 2.39 12.54 2.01
C LEU A 215 2.71 14.03 2.06
N LYS A 216 1.99 14.83 2.86
CA LYS A 216 2.23 16.28 2.97
C LYS A 216 3.64 16.58 3.48
N PRO A 217 4.31 17.61 2.94
CA PRO A 217 5.59 18.08 3.48
C PRO A 217 5.52 18.41 4.97
N GLU A 218 4.40 19.00 5.42
CA GLU A 218 4.16 19.39 6.82
C GLU A 218 4.10 18.19 7.78
N SER A 219 3.82 16.99 7.27
CA SER A 219 3.85 15.75 8.05
C SER A 219 5.27 15.17 8.20
N GLY A 220 6.31 15.95 7.92
CA GLY A 220 7.72 15.50 7.98
C GLY A 220 8.21 15.05 9.36
N PHE A 221 7.48 15.35 10.43
CA PHE A 221 7.77 14.86 11.80
C PHE A 221 6.93 13.63 12.19
N VAL A 222 6.12 13.11 11.25
CA VAL A 222 5.26 11.93 11.46
C VAL A 222 5.87 10.75 10.73
N THR A 223 6.47 9.82 11.46
CA THR A 223 7.06 8.59 10.90
C THR A 223 6.87 7.40 11.84
N GLY A 224 6.85 6.19 11.31
CA GLY A 224 6.65 4.96 12.08
C GLY A 224 5.22 4.82 12.63
N GLN A 225 4.24 5.55 12.11
CA GLN A 225 2.87 5.50 12.62
C GLN A 225 2.01 4.55 11.81
N THR A 226 1.06 3.91 12.50
CA THR A 226 0.00 3.12 11.86
C THR A 226 -1.34 3.68 12.27
N ILE A 227 -2.13 4.13 11.28
CA ILE A 227 -3.50 4.61 11.50
C ILE A 227 -4.47 3.54 10.98
N TYR A 228 -5.22 2.93 11.90
CA TYR A 228 -6.33 2.04 11.56
C TYR A 228 -7.61 2.86 11.43
N LEU A 229 -8.32 2.70 10.30
CA LEU A 229 -9.53 3.46 10.00
C LEU A 229 -10.75 2.80 10.63
N GLY A 230 -11.74 3.61 11.03
CA GLY A 230 -12.99 3.15 11.62
C GLY A 230 -12.97 3.01 13.14
N GLY A 231 -11.82 3.14 13.80
CA GLY A 231 -11.68 3.02 15.27
C GLY A 231 -11.79 1.55 15.71
N VAL A 232 -10.70 0.80 15.63
CA VAL A 232 -10.57 -0.61 16.03
C VAL A 232 -9.43 -0.78 17.02
#